data_ba34d6e0de9d3a0ec757b121ea6c38ee
#
_entry.id   ba34d6e0de9d3a0ec757b121ea6c38ee
#
_cell.length_a   1.000
_cell.length_b   1.000
_cell.length_c   1.000
_cell.angle_alpha   90.00
_cell.angle_beta   90.00
_cell.angle_gamma   90.00
#
_symmetry.space_group_name_H-M   'P 1'
#
loop_
_entity.id
_entity.type
_entity.pdbx_description
1 polymer ?
#
loop_
_entity_poly.entity_id
_entity_poly.type
_entity_poly.pdbx_seq_one_letter_code
_entity_poly.pdbx_strand_id
1 'polypeptide(L)'
;MRCYATAALLLHSGQIDPDEKNTAGQRAFDLAAEGGAKWVGALLSGEDPFDELTMETGGMNLFQALRKRDRKALEALLQAAVDPDAECDDREMNDWTGKTPLVCALEWGETEIAAMLLRAGANPDRRTAKGMSPFAVWIDQGCRVSDGMERFAPLMELFEQGGWHPDAPQTGKDERALMLACQHDDYELATWTLRRLLKQKVEVNARDAMGRTALMHLLGPHSAGPYQSEMLERLLEAGADPCAADNVGRTVLHYAAEGYTHAAARQAAELLFDFGRPDVSSADNEGRTPIDIAMRNNNESLVKFLLKHV
;
A
#
# COMPACT_ATOMS: atom_id res chain seq x y z
N MET A 1 -13.88 -15.59 -6.04
CA MET A 1 -13.64 -17.02 -5.73
C MET A 1 -14.40 -17.34 -4.45
N ARG A 2 -15.38 -18.19 -4.47
CA ARG A 2 -16.21 -18.53 -3.29
C ARG A 2 -15.53 -19.67 -2.54
N CYS A 3 -15.44 -19.49 -1.22
CA CYS A 3 -14.69 -20.35 -0.31
C CYS A 3 -14.97 -21.84 -0.45
N TYR A 4 -13.90 -22.62 -0.42
CA TYR A 4 -13.89 -24.07 -0.25
C TYR A 4 -14.83 -24.51 0.89
N ALA A 5 -14.76 -23.84 2.03
CA ALA A 5 -15.65 -24.13 3.18
C ALA A 5 -17.14 -24.04 2.83
N THR A 6 -17.53 -23.10 1.99
CA THR A 6 -18.93 -22.96 1.55
C THR A 6 -19.31 -24.07 0.57
N ALA A 7 -18.42 -24.45 -0.35
CA ALA A 7 -18.65 -25.56 -1.28
C ALA A 7 -18.72 -26.91 -0.54
N ALA A 8 -17.79 -27.13 0.38
CA ALA A 8 -17.77 -28.33 1.22
C ALA A 8 -19.01 -28.43 2.11
N LEU A 9 -19.44 -27.35 2.77
CA LEU A 9 -20.66 -27.29 3.56
C LEU A 9 -21.91 -27.56 2.73
N LEU A 10 -22.00 -27.01 1.52
CA LEU A 10 -23.15 -27.21 0.62
C LEU A 10 -23.23 -28.65 0.12
N LEU A 11 -22.08 -29.28 -0.19
CA LEU A 11 -22.04 -30.69 -0.59
C LEU A 11 -22.37 -31.63 0.59
N HIS A 12 -21.82 -31.37 1.79
CA HIS A 12 -22.13 -32.20 2.98
C HIS A 12 -23.55 -31.98 3.51
N SER A 13 -24.19 -30.86 3.25
CA SER A 13 -25.59 -30.62 3.64
C SER A 13 -26.60 -31.34 2.76
N GLY A 14 -26.16 -31.97 1.67
CA GLY A 14 -27.05 -32.63 0.70
C GLY A 14 -27.92 -31.64 -0.10
N GLN A 15 -27.61 -30.32 -0.04
CA GLN A 15 -28.37 -29.29 -0.74
C GLN A 15 -27.95 -29.13 -2.20
N ILE A 16 -26.83 -29.74 -2.59
CA ILE A 16 -26.35 -29.75 -3.98
C ILE A 16 -26.12 -31.19 -4.40
N ASP A 17 -26.76 -31.57 -5.48
CA ASP A 17 -26.49 -32.85 -6.18
C ASP A 17 -25.27 -32.67 -7.07
N PRO A 18 -24.14 -33.36 -6.80
CA PRO A 18 -22.92 -33.23 -7.61
C PRO A 18 -23.11 -33.68 -9.06
N ASP A 19 -24.12 -34.49 -9.37
CA ASP A 19 -24.44 -35.00 -10.69
C ASP A 19 -25.43 -34.13 -11.46
N GLU A 20 -26.00 -33.10 -10.82
CA GLU A 20 -26.89 -32.16 -11.49
C GLU A 20 -26.19 -31.38 -12.61
N LYS A 21 -26.85 -31.34 -13.78
CA LYS A 21 -26.32 -30.67 -14.97
C LYS A 21 -26.91 -29.28 -15.13
N ASN A 22 -26.06 -28.31 -15.48
CA ASN A 22 -26.52 -26.98 -15.85
C ASN A 22 -27.28 -26.99 -17.19
N THR A 23 -27.75 -25.84 -17.62
CA THR A 23 -28.48 -25.66 -18.90
C THR A 23 -27.63 -25.98 -20.14
N ALA A 24 -26.32 -26.07 -20.02
CA ALA A 24 -25.38 -26.48 -21.07
C ALA A 24 -25.02 -27.97 -21.00
N GLY A 25 -25.62 -28.72 -20.08
CA GLY A 25 -25.41 -30.16 -19.92
C GLY A 25 -24.13 -30.53 -19.16
N GLN A 26 -23.44 -29.57 -18.56
CA GLN A 26 -22.18 -29.74 -17.83
C GLN A 26 -22.45 -29.93 -16.33
N ARG A 27 -21.76 -30.84 -15.68
CA ARG A 27 -21.78 -31.03 -14.23
C ARG A 27 -20.79 -30.08 -13.55
N ALA A 28 -20.93 -29.88 -12.25
CA ALA A 28 -19.99 -29.11 -11.45
C ALA A 28 -18.54 -29.63 -11.57
N PHE A 29 -18.37 -30.95 -11.67
CA PHE A 29 -17.08 -31.61 -11.93
C PHE A 29 -16.45 -31.19 -13.26
N ASP A 30 -17.24 -31.14 -14.33
CA ASP A 30 -16.75 -30.79 -15.67
C ASP A 30 -16.26 -29.34 -15.71
N LEU A 31 -16.99 -28.41 -15.05
CA LEU A 31 -16.63 -27.01 -14.91
C LEU A 31 -15.41 -26.79 -14.02
N ALA A 32 -15.26 -27.59 -12.97
CA ALA A 32 -14.10 -27.53 -12.08
C ALA A 32 -12.84 -28.00 -12.78
N ALA A 33 -12.94 -29.06 -13.60
CA ALA A 33 -11.82 -29.57 -14.39
C ALA A 33 -11.36 -28.56 -15.44
N GLU A 34 -12.27 -27.88 -16.14
CA GLU A 34 -12.00 -26.81 -17.08
C GLU A 34 -11.38 -25.59 -16.42
N GLY A 35 -11.79 -25.25 -15.20
CA GLY A 35 -11.27 -24.13 -14.39
C GLY A 35 -9.95 -24.40 -13.67
N GLY A 36 -9.38 -25.61 -13.80
CA GLY A 36 -8.13 -26.00 -13.14
C GLY A 36 -8.26 -26.23 -11.61
N ALA A 37 -9.48 -26.29 -11.07
CA ALA A 37 -9.75 -26.49 -9.65
C ALA A 37 -9.77 -27.99 -9.29
N LYS A 38 -8.61 -28.64 -9.25
CA LYS A 38 -8.45 -30.08 -8.97
C LYS A 38 -9.13 -30.54 -7.68
N TRP A 39 -9.12 -29.72 -6.64
CA TRP A 39 -9.74 -30.02 -5.36
C TRP A 39 -11.28 -30.13 -5.41
N VAL A 40 -11.91 -29.39 -6.30
CA VAL A 40 -13.39 -29.53 -6.50
C VAL A 40 -13.68 -30.90 -7.12
N GLY A 41 -12.82 -31.37 -8.02
CA GLY A 41 -12.93 -32.70 -8.58
C GLY A 41 -12.84 -33.79 -7.51
N ALA A 42 -11.82 -33.73 -6.65
CA ALA A 42 -11.64 -34.68 -5.55
C ALA A 42 -12.82 -34.65 -4.57
N LEU A 43 -13.31 -33.47 -4.21
CA LEU A 43 -14.48 -33.34 -3.32
C LEU A 43 -15.75 -33.94 -3.93
N LEU A 44 -15.97 -33.77 -5.21
CA LEU A 44 -17.13 -34.28 -5.94
C LEU A 44 -17.05 -35.80 -6.20
N SER A 45 -15.83 -36.37 -6.28
CA SER A 45 -15.61 -37.81 -6.40
C SER A 45 -15.70 -38.56 -5.06
N GLY A 46 -15.88 -37.83 -3.93
CA GLY A 46 -15.92 -38.42 -2.59
C GLY A 46 -14.56 -38.73 -2.01
N GLU A 47 -13.47 -38.31 -2.67
CA GLU A 47 -12.13 -38.34 -2.11
C GLU A 47 -11.97 -37.11 -1.19
N ASP A 48 -11.34 -37.31 -0.04
CA ASP A 48 -11.02 -36.18 0.86
C ASP A 48 -9.75 -35.49 0.36
N PRO A 49 -9.87 -34.31 -0.28
CA PRO A 49 -8.69 -33.62 -0.78
C PRO A 49 -7.77 -33.15 0.36
N PHE A 50 -8.22 -33.24 1.62
CA PHE A 50 -7.44 -32.90 2.79
C PHE A 50 -6.42 -33.99 3.17
N ASP A 51 -6.65 -35.25 2.83
CA ASP A 51 -5.68 -36.31 3.14
C ASP A 51 -4.35 -36.07 2.41
N GLU A 52 -4.41 -35.73 1.13
CA GLU A 52 -3.22 -35.41 0.34
C GLU A 52 -2.61 -34.07 0.80
N LEU A 53 -3.44 -33.05 1.01
CA LEU A 53 -3.01 -31.75 1.50
C LEU A 53 -2.40 -31.84 2.91
N THR A 54 -2.99 -32.65 3.80
CA THR A 54 -2.46 -32.88 5.15
C THR A 54 -1.11 -33.58 5.11
N MET A 55 -0.90 -34.49 4.18
CA MET A 55 0.40 -35.16 3.96
C MET A 55 1.45 -34.16 3.45
N GLU A 56 1.12 -33.29 2.50
CA GLU A 56 2.05 -32.31 1.93
C GLU A 56 2.36 -31.15 2.88
N THR A 57 1.38 -30.71 3.67
CA THR A 57 1.51 -29.55 4.57
C THR A 57 1.86 -29.94 6.00
N GLY A 58 1.80 -31.23 6.35
CA GLY A 58 1.94 -31.70 7.73
C GLY A 58 0.84 -31.17 8.66
N GLY A 59 -0.36 -30.90 8.13
CA GLY A 59 -1.50 -30.37 8.87
C GLY A 59 -1.37 -28.89 9.26
N MET A 60 -0.44 -28.16 8.68
CA MET A 60 -0.27 -26.73 8.94
C MET A 60 -1.34 -25.90 8.25
N ASN A 61 -1.81 -24.86 8.92
CA ASN A 61 -2.60 -23.80 8.28
C ASN A 61 -1.66 -22.78 7.59
N LEU A 62 -2.26 -21.86 6.81
CA LEU A 62 -1.52 -20.86 6.02
C LEU A 62 -0.58 -20.00 6.88
N PHE A 63 -1.02 -19.58 8.08
CA PHE A 63 -0.21 -18.78 9.00
C PHE A 63 0.93 -19.57 9.65
N GLN A 64 0.71 -20.85 9.95
CA GLN A 64 1.76 -21.72 10.48
C GLN A 64 2.85 -21.99 9.44
N ALA A 65 2.46 -22.23 8.19
CA ALA A 65 3.38 -22.39 7.07
C ALA A 65 4.17 -21.09 6.80
N LEU A 66 3.51 -19.95 6.89
CA LEU A 66 4.13 -18.62 6.76
C LEU A 66 5.16 -18.38 7.88
N ARG A 67 4.81 -18.67 9.15
CA ARG A 67 5.70 -18.52 10.30
C ARG A 67 6.95 -19.39 10.21
N LYS A 68 6.79 -20.61 9.67
CA LYS A 68 7.90 -21.53 9.45
C LYS A 68 8.68 -21.21 8.17
N ARG A 69 8.21 -20.28 7.34
CA ARG A 69 8.75 -19.96 6.00
C ARG A 69 8.80 -21.21 5.10
N ASP A 70 7.83 -22.10 5.29
CA ASP A 70 7.73 -23.32 4.50
C ASP A 70 7.00 -23.03 3.18
N ARG A 71 7.81 -22.72 2.15
CA ARG A 71 7.29 -22.36 0.82
C ARG A 71 6.54 -23.50 0.16
N LYS A 72 6.96 -24.74 0.39
CA LYS A 72 6.28 -25.91 -0.20
C LYS A 72 4.90 -26.10 0.41
N ALA A 73 4.79 -26.01 1.73
CA ALA A 73 3.51 -26.07 2.40
C ALA A 73 2.60 -24.89 2.02
N LEU A 74 3.15 -23.66 1.88
CA LEU A 74 2.41 -22.50 1.40
C LEU A 74 1.89 -22.71 -0.02
N GLU A 75 2.73 -23.21 -0.93
CA GLU A 75 2.35 -23.47 -2.31
C GLU A 75 1.24 -24.52 -2.40
N ALA A 76 1.37 -25.62 -1.67
CA ALA A 76 0.35 -26.67 -1.59
C ALA A 76 -1.00 -26.13 -1.06
N LEU A 77 -0.96 -25.35 0.03
CA LEU A 77 -2.16 -24.73 0.60
C LEU A 77 -2.84 -23.76 -0.39
N LEU A 78 -2.06 -22.93 -1.10
CA LEU A 78 -2.60 -22.00 -2.09
C LEU A 78 -3.13 -22.73 -3.34
N GLN A 79 -2.49 -23.82 -3.77
CA GLN A 79 -2.99 -24.67 -4.85
C GLN A 79 -4.29 -25.39 -4.46
N ALA A 80 -4.45 -25.74 -3.19
CA ALA A 80 -5.69 -26.27 -2.65
C ALA A 80 -6.77 -25.20 -2.43
N ALA A 81 -6.56 -23.98 -2.92
CA ALA A 81 -7.49 -22.85 -2.87
C ALA A 81 -7.89 -22.45 -1.44
N VAL A 82 -6.99 -22.58 -0.48
CA VAL A 82 -7.16 -21.94 0.83
C VAL A 82 -7.24 -20.43 0.62
N ASP A 83 -8.17 -19.77 1.32
CA ASP A 83 -8.39 -18.34 1.17
C ASP A 83 -7.11 -17.54 1.50
N PRO A 84 -6.47 -16.88 0.53
CA PRO A 84 -5.25 -16.12 0.76
C PRO A 84 -5.47 -14.86 1.60
N ASP A 85 -6.74 -14.45 1.80
CA ASP A 85 -7.16 -13.31 2.58
C ASP A 85 -7.76 -13.67 3.95
N ALA A 86 -7.66 -14.94 4.36
CA ALA A 86 -8.09 -15.35 5.68
C ALA A 86 -7.40 -14.49 6.76
N GLU A 87 -8.17 -14.01 7.73
CA GLU A 87 -7.60 -13.27 8.86
C GLU A 87 -7.05 -14.24 9.91
N CYS A 88 -5.94 -13.88 10.53
CA CYS A 88 -5.39 -14.65 11.63
C CYS A 88 -6.29 -14.50 12.87
N ASP A 89 -6.88 -15.60 13.32
CA ASP A 89 -7.67 -15.71 14.54
C ASP A 89 -6.97 -16.51 15.65
N ASP A 90 -5.75 -16.95 15.38
CA ASP A 90 -4.96 -17.78 16.31
C ASP A 90 -4.48 -16.92 17.49
N ARG A 91 -4.98 -17.24 18.67
CA ARG A 91 -4.64 -16.55 19.93
C ARG A 91 -3.20 -16.72 20.35
N GLU A 92 -2.51 -17.74 19.87
CA GLU A 92 -1.07 -17.93 20.08
C GLU A 92 -0.21 -17.00 19.24
N MET A 93 -0.82 -16.36 18.21
CA MET A 93 -0.20 -15.41 17.30
C MET A 93 -0.74 -13.99 17.53
N ASN A 94 -0.73 -13.52 18.77
CA ASN A 94 -1.32 -12.21 19.16
C ASN A 94 -0.93 -11.04 18.26
N ASP A 95 0.31 -11.01 17.75
CA ASP A 95 0.80 -9.93 16.87
C ASP A 95 0.20 -9.98 15.45
N TRP A 96 -0.46 -11.10 15.08
CA TRP A 96 -1.04 -11.33 13.76
C TRP A 96 -2.56 -11.24 13.73
N THR A 97 -3.19 -11.17 14.89
CA THR A 97 -4.66 -11.12 15.00
C THR A 97 -5.22 -9.99 14.12
N GLY A 98 -6.15 -10.35 13.23
CA GLY A 98 -6.79 -9.43 12.30
C GLY A 98 -5.90 -8.97 11.13
N LYS A 99 -4.76 -9.64 10.91
CA LYS A 99 -3.91 -9.43 9.73
C LYS A 99 -4.15 -10.54 8.71
N THR A 100 -3.97 -10.21 7.43
CA THR A 100 -3.95 -11.19 6.35
C THR A 100 -2.55 -11.78 6.17
N PRO A 101 -2.41 -12.98 5.56
CA PRO A 101 -1.12 -13.56 5.23
C PRO A 101 -0.21 -12.62 4.43
N LEU A 102 -0.80 -11.84 3.50
CA LEU A 102 -0.05 -10.86 2.70
C LEU A 102 0.58 -9.77 3.57
N VAL A 103 -0.16 -9.21 4.52
CA VAL A 103 0.36 -8.21 5.46
C VAL A 103 1.49 -8.80 6.31
N CYS A 104 1.31 -10.02 6.84
CA CYS A 104 2.33 -10.68 7.64
C CYS A 104 3.62 -10.94 6.85
N ALA A 105 3.51 -11.39 5.59
CA ALA A 105 4.66 -11.62 4.72
C ALA A 105 5.42 -10.31 4.44
N LEU A 106 4.70 -9.20 4.22
CA LEU A 106 5.29 -7.90 3.96
C LEU A 106 5.97 -7.30 5.19
N GLU A 107 5.37 -7.41 6.38
CA GLU A 107 5.99 -6.98 7.64
C GLU A 107 7.33 -7.67 7.91
N TRP A 108 7.48 -8.90 7.45
CA TRP A 108 8.71 -9.68 7.63
C TRP A 108 9.69 -9.53 6.46
N GLY A 109 9.33 -8.76 5.43
CA GLY A 109 10.16 -8.61 4.24
C GLY A 109 10.24 -9.88 3.37
N GLU A 110 9.30 -10.82 3.54
CA GLU A 110 9.23 -12.07 2.77
C GLU A 110 8.60 -11.80 1.39
N THR A 111 9.31 -11.08 0.54
CA THR A 111 8.81 -10.61 -0.76
C THR A 111 8.40 -11.74 -1.70
N GLU A 112 9.10 -12.89 -1.65
CA GLU A 112 8.74 -14.06 -2.48
C GLU A 112 7.44 -14.69 -2.02
N ILE A 113 7.20 -14.76 -0.71
CA ILE A 113 5.94 -15.25 -0.15
C ILE A 113 4.80 -14.27 -0.46
N ALA A 114 5.04 -12.96 -0.32
CA ALA A 114 4.07 -11.96 -0.71
C ALA A 114 3.70 -12.07 -2.20
N ALA A 115 4.69 -12.32 -3.07
CA ALA A 115 4.45 -12.55 -4.50
C ALA A 115 3.63 -13.83 -4.76
N MET A 116 3.84 -14.91 -4.01
CA MET A 116 3.03 -16.12 -4.12
C MET A 116 1.57 -15.85 -3.73
N LEU A 117 1.35 -15.13 -2.63
CA LEU A 117 0.01 -14.76 -2.15
C LEU A 117 -0.72 -13.87 -3.16
N LEU A 118 -0.06 -12.85 -3.72
CA LEU A 118 -0.65 -11.99 -4.75
C LEU A 118 -1.02 -12.78 -6.02
N ARG A 119 -0.16 -13.69 -6.48
CA ARG A 119 -0.47 -14.57 -7.61
C ARG A 119 -1.62 -15.53 -7.33
N ALA A 120 -1.81 -15.91 -6.07
CA ALA A 120 -2.94 -16.72 -5.63
C ALA A 120 -4.23 -15.92 -5.46
N GLY A 121 -4.21 -14.60 -5.70
CA GLY A 121 -5.37 -13.73 -5.66
C GLY A 121 -5.62 -13.05 -4.30
N ALA A 122 -4.59 -12.93 -3.46
CA ALA A 122 -4.69 -12.10 -2.25
C ALA A 122 -5.05 -10.66 -2.63
N ASN A 123 -5.99 -10.07 -1.88
CA ASN A 123 -6.46 -8.72 -2.13
C ASN A 123 -5.42 -7.67 -1.69
N PRO A 124 -4.83 -6.90 -2.63
CA PRO A 124 -3.79 -5.93 -2.32
C PRO A 124 -4.29 -4.70 -1.55
N ASP A 125 -5.62 -4.49 -1.49
CA ASP A 125 -6.25 -3.37 -0.79
C ASP A 125 -6.85 -3.75 0.57
N ARG A 126 -6.76 -5.03 0.99
CA ARG A 126 -7.35 -5.46 2.25
C ARG A 126 -6.61 -4.91 3.45
N ARG A 127 -7.25 -3.98 4.15
CA ARG A 127 -6.65 -3.26 5.26
C ARG A 127 -6.74 -4.04 6.56
N THR A 128 -5.73 -3.88 7.41
CA THR A 128 -5.74 -4.39 8.78
C THR A 128 -6.75 -3.65 9.66
N ALA A 129 -7.03 -4.16 10.84
CA ALA A 129 -7.87 -3.48 11.85
C ALA A 129 -7.33 -2.08 12.23
N LYS A 130 -6.03 -1.82 12.05
CA LYS A 130 -5.41 -0.49 12.23
C LYS A 130 -5.55 0.42 11.01
N GLY A 131 -6.25 -0.01 9.97
CA GLY A 131 -6.45 0.75 8.74
C GLY A 131 -5.25 0.78 7.78
N MET A 132 -4.21 -0.02 8.03
CA MET A 132 -3.04 -0.11 7.15
C MET A 132 -3.31 -1.05 5.98
N SER A 133 -3.04 -0.61 4.76
CA SER A 133 -3.06 -1.48 3.58
C SER A 133 -1.78 -2.32 3.49
N PRO A 134 -1.78 -3.42 2.73
CA PRO A 134 -0.56 -4.15 2.41
C PRO A 134 0.53 -3.26 1.80
N PHE A 135 0.16 -2.33 0.92
CA PHE A 135 1.10 -1.38 0.33
C PHE A 135 1.74 -0.45 1.36
N ALA A 136 0.94 0.10 2.31
CA ALA A 136 1.48 0.94 3.38
C ALA A 136 2.47 0.21 4.28
N VAL A 137 2.16 -1.05 4.62
CA VAL A 137 3.07 -1.91 5.38
C VAL A 137 4.35 -2.18 4.61
N TRP A 138 4.24 -2.46 3.32
CA TRP A 138 5.37 -2.79 2.48
C TRP A 138 6.33 -1.62 2.27
N ILE A 139 5.81 -0.41 1.98
CA ILE A 139 6.64 0.77 1.79
C ILE A 139 7.36 1.17 3.10
N ASP A 140 6.72 1.02 4.26
CA ASP A 140 7.33 1.26 5.58
C ASP A 140 8.49 0.27 5.87
N GLN A 141 8.38 -0.97 5.40
CA GLN A 141 9.40 -2.00 5.60
C GLN A 141 10.49 -2.01 4.53
N GLY A 142 10.27 -1.37 3.38
CA GLY A 142 11.19 -1.36 2.23
C GLY A 142 12.61 -0.89 2.58
N CYS A 143 12.74 0.04 3.51
CA CYS A 143 14.03 0.55 4.01
C CYS A 143 14.85 -0.45 4.83
N ARG A 144 14.26 -1.54 5.27
CA ARG A 144 14.94 -2.50 6.16
C ARG A 144 15.62 -3.63 5.40
N VAL A 145 15.48 -3.66 4.08
CA VAL A 145 16.01 -4.74 3.23
C VAL A 145 17.10 -4.19 2.32
N SER A 146 18.33 -4.62 2.51
CA SER A 146 19.53 -4.19 1.78
C SER A 146 19.51 -4.41 0.25
N ASP A 147 18.53 -5.15 -0.26
CA ASP A 147 18.42 -5.52 -1.69
C ASP A 147 17.25 -4.77 -2.40
N GLY A 148 16.85 -3.64 -1.85
CA GLY A 148 15.71 -2.78 -2.12
C GLY A 148 14.99 -2.91 -3.48
N MET A 149 15.56 -2.31 -4.54
CA MET A 149 14.83 -2.10 -5.81
C MET A 149 14.60 -3.36 -6.64
N GLU A 150 15.53 -4.33 -6.62
CA GLU A 150 15.39 -5.57 -7.40
C GLU A 150 14.22 -6.44 -6.96
N ARG A 151 13.86 -6.36 -5.67
CA ARG A 151 12.71 -7.07 -5.10
C ARG A 151 11.44 -6.22 -5.14
N PHE A 152 11.59 -4.89 -5.07
CA PHE A 152 10.47 -3.97 -5.01
C PHE A 152 9.72 -3.89 -6.35
N ALA A 153 10.44 -3.75 -7.46
CA ALA A 153 9.82 -3.58 -8.77
C ALA A 153 8.92 -4.75 -9.21
N PRO A 154 9.34 -6.04 -9.09
CA PRO A 154 8.47 -7.15 -9.44
C PRO A 154 7.23 -7.28 -8.55
N LEU A 155 7.36 -6.96 -7.26
CA LEU A 155 6.23 -7.03 -6.33
C LEU A 155 5.21 -5.93 -6.64
N MET A 156 5.67 -4.71 -6.98
CA MET A 156 4.81 -3.61 -7.41
C MET A 156 3.96 -3.98 -8.64
N GLU A 157 4.55 -4.71 -9.60
CA GLU A 157 3.80 -5.19 -10.77
C GLU A 157 2.68 -6.16 -10.37
N LEU A 158 2.91 -7.00 -9.36
CA LEU A 158 1.88 -7.91 -8.85
C LEU A 158 0.78 -7.17 -8.10
N PHE A 159 1.09 -6.10 -7.35
CA PHE A 159 0.10 -5.22 -6.77
C PHE A 159 -0.82 -4.62 -7.85
N GLU A 160 -0.24 -4.07 -8.91
CA GLU A 160 -0.97 -3.47 -10.03
C GLU A 160 -1.84 -4.52 -10.76
N GLN A 161 -1.29 -5.71 -11.03
CA GLN A 161 -2.02 -6.81 -11.66
C GLN A 161 -3.16 -7.35 -10.77
N GLY A 162 -2.98 -7.31 -9.45
CA GLY A 162 -3.98 -7.71 -8.46
C GLY A 162 -5.13 -6.72 -8.28
N GLY A 163 -5.11 -5.59 -9.00
CA GLY A 163 -6.16 -4.57 -8.92
C GLY A 163 -5.99 -3.62 -7.73
N TRP A 164 -4.78 -3.39 -7.28
CA TRP A 164 -4.47 -2.40 -6.25
C TRP A 164 -4.88 -0.99 -6.67
N HIS A 165 -5.45 -0.24 -5.73
CA HIS A 165 -5.95 1.12 -5.96
C HIS A 165 -5.08 2.14 -5.20
N PRO A 166 -4.12 2.82 -5.85
CA PRO A 166 -3.21 3.77 -5.20
C PRO A 166 -3.91 5.01 -4.63
N ASP A 167 -5.06 5.39 -5.19
CA ASP A 167 -5.87 6.52 -4.72
C ASP A 167 -6.84 6.15 -3.59
N ALA A 168 -6.97 4.87 -3.26
CA ALA A 168 -7.66 4.45 -2.05
C ALA A 168 -6.85 4.83 -0.80
N PRO A 169 -7.49 5.05 0.37
CA PRO A 169 -6.78 5.25 1.63
C PRO A 169 -5.87 4.07 1.96
N GLN A 170 -4.59 4.33 2.19
CA GLN A 170 -3.58 3.31 2.51
C GLN A 170 -3.38 3.15 4.02
N THR A 171 -3.73 4.17 4.79
CA THR A 171 -3.59 4.20 6.25
C THR A 171 -4.89 4.63 6.92
N GLY A 172 -4.95 4.47 8.26
CA GLY A 172 -6.07 4.98 9.08
C GLY A 172 -6.17 6.52 9.13
N LYS A 173 -5.19 7.23 8.56
CA LYS A 173 -5.19 8.70 8.43
C LYS A 173 -5.62 9.17 7.03
N ASP A 174 -6.17 8.28 6.22
CA ASP A 174 -6.56 8.52 4.82
C ASP A 174 -5.39 8.93 3.88
N GLU A 175 -4.16 8.61 4.27
CA GLU A 175 -3.00 8.85 3.41
C GLU A 175 -3.05 7.96 2.16
N ARG A 176 -2.77 8.54 0.99
CA ARG A 176 -2.71 7.85 -0.30
C ARG A 176 -1.30 7.35 -0.59
N ALA A 177 -1.16 6.43 -1.54
CA ALA A 177 0.14 5.87 -1.91
C ALA A 177 1.17 6.95 -2.29
N LEU A 178 0.74 8.01 -2.99
CA LEU A 178 1.61 9.12 -3.36
C LEU A 178 2.15 9.89 -2.14
N MET A 179 1.34 10.05 -1.09
CA MET A 179 1.76 10.70 0.16
C MET A 179 2.79 9.86 0.90
N LEU A 180 2.58 8.54 0.96
CA LEU A 180 3.53 7.60 1.57
C LEU A 180 4.87 7.60 0.85
N ALA A 181 4.87 7.64 -0.49
CA ALA A 181 6.09 7.77 -1.28
C ALA A 181 6.84 9.07 -0.95
N CYS A 182 6.12 10.18 -0.73
CA CYS A 182 6.71 11.49 -0.39
C CYS A 182 7.29 11.58 1.03
N GLN A 183 6.86 10.70 1.94
CA GLN A 183 7.36 10.66 3.33
C GLN A 183 8.54 9.72 3.52
N HIS A 184 8.84 8.90 2.52
CA HIS A 184 9.79 7.81 2.67
C HIS A 184 11.24 8.31 2.76
N ASP A 185 12.02 7.77 3.71
CA ASP A 185 13.39 8.21 3.98
C ASP A 185 14.40 7.73 2.92
N ASP A 186 14.13 6.58 2.29
CA ASP A 186 14.96 6.08 1.18
C ASP A 186 14.58 6.82 -0.11
N TYR A 187 15.51 7.67 -0.57
CA TYR A 187 15.31 8.49 -1.75
C TYR A 187 15.09 7.70 -3.04
N GLU A 188 15.86 6.63 -3.26
CA GLU A 188 15.74 5.84 -4.49
C GLU A 188 14.36 5.19 -4.57
N LEU A 189 13.92 4.59 -3.46
CA LEU A 189 12.60 3.99 -3.37
C LEU A 189 11.48 5.02 -3.48
N ALA A 190 11.60 6.14 -2.76
CA ALA A 190 10.65 7.25 -2.82
C ALA A 190 10.47 7.79 -4.24
N THR A 191 11.58 8.12 -4.90
CA THR A 191 11.58 8.68 -6.26
C THR A 191 11.07 7.69 -7.29
N TRP A 192 11.48 6.43 -7.18
CA TRP A 192 11.02 5.36 -8.08
C TRP A 192 9.51 5.14 -7.93
N THR A 193 9.02 5.04 -6.68
CA THR A 193 7.59 4.85 -6.38
C THR A 193 6.77 6.04 -6.88
N LEU A 194 7.21 7.26 -6.59
CA LEU A 194 6.58 8.48 -7.07
C LEU A 194 6.46 8.50 -8.60
N ARG A 195 7.55 8.22 -9.32
CA ARG A 195 7.54 8.17 -10.79
C ARG A 195 6.58 7.11 -11.32
N ARG A 196 6.50 5.95 -10.66
CA ARG A 196 5.60 4.86 -11.03
C ARG A 196 4.13 5.27 -10.85
N LEU A 197 3.80 5.86 -9.70
CA LEU A 197 2.46 6.35 -9.37
C LEU A 197 2.00 7.46 -10.33
N LEU A 198 2.85 8.43 -10.62
CA LEU A 198 2.52 9.52 -11.56
C LEU A 198 2.23 9.01 -12.98
N LYS A 199 2.88 7.92 -13.42
CA LYS A 199 2.55 7.26 -14.70
C LYS A 199 1.14 6.65 -14.71
N GLN A 200 0.62 6.25 -13.57
CA GLN A 200 -0.74 5.69 -13.43
C GLN A 200 -1.82 6.77 -13.35
N LYS A 201 -1.43 8.07 -13.43
CA LYS A 201 -2.36 9.22 -13.35
C LYS A 201 -3.17 9.27 -12.06
N VAL A 202 -2.51 8.98 -10.93
CA VAL A 202 -3.10 9.11 -9.60
C VAL A 202 -3.57 10.53 -9.30
N GLU A 203 -4.48 10.68 -8.34
CA GLU A 203 -4.97 11.98 -7.89
C GLU A 203 -3.89 12.74 -7.10
N VAL A 204 -3.13 13.61 -7.80
CA VAL A 204 -1.96 14.32 -7.25
C VAL A 204 -2.35 15.24 -6.09
N ASN A 205 -3.56 15.82 -6.12
CA ASN A 205 -4.06 16.76 -5.12
C ASN A 205 -5.00 16.11 -4.08
N ALA A 206 -5.00 14.76 -4.01
CA ALA A 206 -5.71 14.05 -2.95
C ALA A 206 -5.32 14.59 -1.57
N ARG A 207 -6.26 14.54 -0.62
CA ARG A 207 -6.08 15.04 0.75
C ARG A 207 -6.19 13.90 1.75
N ASP A 208 -5.34 13.91 2.75
CA ASP A 208 -5.46 13.03 3.92
C ASP A 208 -6.52 13.55 4.92
N ALA A 209 -6.71 12.86 6.03
CA ALA A 209 -7.67 13.25 7.09
C ALA A 209 -7.38 14.63 7.69
N MET A 210 -6.14 15.13 7.60
CA MET A 210 -5.75 16.47 8.05
C MET A 210 -5.82 17.52 6.93
N GLY A 211 -6.28 17.14 5.74
CA GLY A 211 -6.33 18.01 4.56
C GLY A 211 -4.98 18.20 3.87
N ARG A 212 -3.96 17.43 4.23
CA ARG A 212 -2.61 17.56 3.66
C ARG A 212 -2.53 16.87 2.30
N THR A 213 -1.78 17.46 1.40
CA THR A 213 -1.47 16.93 0.07
C THR A 213 -0.09 16.26 0.02
N ALA A 214 0.22 15.55 -1.06
CA ALA A 214 1.53 14.96 -1.28
C ALA A 214 2.68 15.99 -1.19
N LEU A 215 2.47 17.23 -1.67
CA LEU A 215 3.43 18.33 -1.53
C LEU A 215 3.74 18.66 -0.07
N MET A 216 2.70 18.69 0.80
CA MET A 216 2.88 18.98 2.22
C MET A 216 3.62 17.85 2.93
N HIS A 217 3.36 16.60 2.54
CA HIS A 217 4.09 15.45 3.04
C HIS A 217 5.56 15.47 2.61
N LEU A 218 5.84 15.84 1.35
CA LEU A 218 7.20 15.97 0.83
C LEU A 218 8.01 17.05 1.55
N LEU A 219 7.37 18.19 1.88
CA LEU A 219 8.05 19.34 2.49
C LEU A 219 7.99 19.33 4.03
N GLY A 220 7.27 18.38 4.61
CA GLY A 220 7.10 18.26 6.06
C GLY A 220 8.38 17.78 6.79
N PRO A 221 8.38 17.85 8.13
CA PRO A 221 9.55 17.61 8.97
C PRO A 221 10.10 16.16 8.95
N HIS A 222 9.39 15.21 8.36
CA HIS A 222 9.80 13.82 8.27
C HIS A 222 10.48 13.46 6.94
N SER A 223 10.54 14.38 6.01
CA SER A 223 11.08 14.18 4.67
C SER A 223 12.46 14.86 4.57
N ALA A 224 13.50 14.17 5.00
CA ALA A 224 14.85 14.72 5.09
C ALA A 224 15.77 14.17 3.99
N GLY A 225 15.90 14.88 2.90
CA GLY A 225 16.93 14.53 1.90
C GLY A 225 17.30 15.69 0.96
N PRO A 226 18.55 15.76 0.48
CA PRO A 226 19.01 16.78 -0.47
C PRO A 226 18.32 16.69 -1.84
N TYR A 227 17.47 15.70 -2.05
CA TYR A 227 16.85 15.38 -3.33
C TYR A 227 15.34 15.70 -3.40
N GLN A 228 14.82 16.42 -2.40
CA GLN A 228 13.43 16.87 -2.40
C GLN A 228 13.08 17.70 -3.64
N SER A 229 14.04 18.44 -4.21
CA SER A 229 13.82 19.31 -5.36
C SER A 229 13.34 18.54 -6.59
N GLU A 230 13.91 17.37 -6.89
CA GLU A 230 13.48 16.57 -8.03
C GLU A 230 12.06 16.03 -7.82
N MET A 231 11.74 15.52 -6.63
CA MET A 231 10.39 15.03 -6.33
C MET A 231 9.36 16.16 -6.33
N LEU A 232 9.74 17.32 -5.80
CA LEU A 232 8.92 18.52 -5.79
C LEU A 232 8.60 18.98 -7.23
N GLU A 233 9.60 19.11 -8.07
CA GLU A 233 9.45 19.49 -9.48
C GLU A 233 8.52 18.52 -10.21
N ARG A 234 8.69 17.20 -10.04
CA ARG A 234 7.84 16.19 -10.66
C ARG A 234 6.39 16.26 -10.20
N LEU A 235 6.13 16.54 -8.91
CA LEU A 235 4.77 16.73 -8.41
C LEU A 235 4.14 17.98 -9.01
N LEU A 236 4.88 19.08 -9.08
CA LEU A 236 4.41 20.33 -9.66
C LEU A 236 4.14 20.19 -11.17
N GLU A 237 5.03 19.52 -11.91
CA GLU A 237 4.82 19.18 -13.33
C GLU A 237 3.59 18.29 -13.53
N ALA A 238 3.28 17.42 -12.58
CA ALA A 238 2.09 16.58 -12.60
C ALA A 238 0.81 17.32 -12.20
N GLY A 239 0.88 18.61 -11.87
CA GLY A 239 -0.27 19.45 -11.53
C GLY A 239 -0.60 19.51 -10.04
N ALA A 240 0.38 19.26 -9.17
CA ALA A 240 0.18 19.50 -7.76
C ALA A 240 -0.02 21.00 -7.48
N ASP A 241 -1.00 21.31 -6.61
CA ASP A 241 -1.37 22.68 -6.28
C ASP A 241 -0.40 23.33 -5.27
N PRO A 242 0.45 24.28 -5.69
CA PRO A 242 1.39 24.96 -4.79
C PRO A 242 0.72 25.90 -3.80
N CYS A 243 -0.56 26.20 -3.99
CA CYS A 243 -1.35 27.10 -3.13
C CYS A 243 -2.23 26.34 -2.12
N ALA A 244 -2.20 25.01 -2.13
CA ALA A 244 -3.03 24.21 -1.24
C ALA A 244 -2.78 24.52 0.24
N ALA A 245 -3.85 24.48 1.04
CA ALA A 245 -3.78 24.58 2.51
C ALA A 245 -4.43 23.38 3.17
N ASP A 246 -3.93 22.97 4.32
CA ASP A 246 -4.49 21.90 5.16
C ASP A 246 -5.69 22.38 5.99
N ASN A 247 -6.26 21.50 6.83
CA ASN A 247 -7.45 21.81 7.64
C ASN A 247 -7.18 22.81 8.78
N VAL A 248 -5.90 23.11 9.07
CA VAL A 248 -5.52 24.15 10.06
C VAL A 248 -4.98 25.41 9.40
N GLY A 249 -5.22 25.57 8.10
CA GLY A 249 -4.84 26.76 7.32
C GLY A 249 -3.36 26.82 6.92
N ARG A 250 -2.57 25.78 7.18
CA ARG A 250 -1.17 25.77 6.80
C ARG A 250 -1.04 25.50 5.30
N THR A 251 -0.45 26.42 4.58
CA THR A 251 -0.19 26.28 3.15
C THR A 251 1.09 25.48 2.90
N VAL A 252 1.32 25.09 1.64
CA VAL A 252 2.56 24.42 1.21
C VAL A 252 3.80 25.24 1.60
N LEU A 253 3.71 26.60 1.58
CA LEU A 253 4.80 27.50 2.03
C LEU A 253 5.12 27.37 3.53
N HIS A 254 4.11 27.14 4.38
CA HIS A 254 4.34 26.90 5.81
C HIS A 254 5.18 25.64 6.02
N TYR A 255 4.86 24.57 5.28
CA TYR A 255 5.63 23.32 5.31
C TYR A 255 7.05 23.52 4.78
N ALA A 256 7.21 24.26 3.67
CA ALA A 256 8.53 24.60 3.15
C ALA A 256 9.37 25.40 4.15
N ALA A 257 8.74 26.33 4.90
CA ALA A 257 9.42 27.14 5.92
C ALA A 257 9.82 26.35 7.18
N GLU A 258 9.15 25.22 7.46
CA GLU A 258 9.54 24.28 8.53
C GLU A 258 10.66 23.32 8.11
N GLY A 259 10.95 23.20 6.82
CA GLY A 259 11.86 22.22 6.25
C GLY A 259 13.24 22.18 6.93
N TYR A 260 13.92 21.03 6.83
CA TYR A 260 15.12 20.69 7.61
C TYR A 260 16.37 21.55 7.34
N THR A 261 16.53 22.09 6.14
CA THR A 261 17.69 22.94 5.84
C THR A 261 17.26 24.27 5.23
N HIS A 262 17.95 25.34 5.61
CA HIS A 262 17.66 26.68 5.11
C HIS A 262 17.78 26.77 3.58
N ALA A 263 18.73 26.06 2.98
CA ALA A 263 18.92 26.03 1.53
C ALA A 263 17.78 25.32 0.81
N ALA A 264 17.37 24.14 1.31
CA ALA A 264 16.28 23.36 0.73
C ALA A 264 14.92 24.09 0.85
N ALA A 265 14.65 24.73 1.99
CA ALA A 265 13.44 25.53 2.21
C ALA A 265 13.32 26.68 1.20
N ARG A 266 14.41 27.39 0.94
CA ARG A 266 14.44 28.46 -0.05
C ARG A 266 14.26 27.92 -1.48
N GLN A 267 14.97 26.85 -1.84
CA GLN A 267 14.84 26.24 -3.16
C GLN A 267 13.42 25.69 -3.40
N ALA A 268 12.80 25.10 -2.40
CA ALA A 268 11.42 24.66 -2.48
C ALA A 268 10.47 25.85 -2.71
N ALA A 269 10.65 26.95 -1.98
CA ALA A 269 9.85 28.16 -2.20
C ALA A 269 10.03 28.73 -3.63
N GLU A 270 11.28 28.78 -4.14
CA GLU A 270 11.55 29.22 -5.52
C GLU A 270 10.78 28.37 -6.54
N LEU A 271 10.83 27.03 -6.43
CA LEU A 271 10.09 26.13 -7.29
C LEU A 271 8.57 26.33 -7.18
N LEU A 272 8.04 26.48 -5.96
CA LEU A 272 6.60 26.74 -5.78
C LEU A 272 6.13 28.01 -6.50
N PHE A 273 6.97 29.07 -6.52
CA PHE A 273 6.68 30.30 -7.23
C PHE A 273 6.81 30.18 -8.75
N ASP A 274 7.64 29.29 -9.26
CA ASP A 274 7.77 29.02 -10.69
C ASP A 274 6.50 28.36 -11.26
N PHE A 275 5.81 27.54 -10.45
CA PHE A 275 4.59 26.83 -10.87
C PHE A 275 3.28 27.47 -10.43
N GLY A 276 3.32 28.47 -9.54
CA GLY A 276 2.13 29.15 -9.03
C GLY A 276 2.45 30.47 -8.36
N ARG A 277 1.47 31.01 -7.66
CA ARG A 277 1.64 32.23 -6.84
C ARG A 277 1.10 32.01 -5.44
N PRO A 278 1.82 31.20 -4.63
CA PRO A 278 1.38 30.97 -3.27
C PRO A 278 1.40 32.28 -2.46
N ASP A 279 0.37 32.48 -1.67
CA ASP A 279 0.24 33.69 -0.83
C ASP A 279 1.17 33.61 0.38
N VAL A 280 2.15 34.50 0.44
CA VAL A 280 3.13 34.59 1.54
C VAL A 280 2.55 35.17 2.83
N SER A 281 1.39 35.85 2.74
CA SER A 281 0.69 36.50 3.85
C SER A 281 -0.41 35.65 4.47
N SER A 282 -0.71 34.50 3.86
CA SER A 282 -1.67 33.53 4.43
C SER A 282 -1.25 33.12 5.84
N ALA A 283 -2.15 33.29 6.80
CA ALA A 283 -1.93 32.88 8.19
C ALA A 283 -2.62 31.55 8.48
N ASP A 284 -1.96 30.69 9.24
CA ASP A 284 -2.56 29.47 9.79
C ASP A 284 -3.56 29.82 10.93
N ASN A 285 -4.23 28.79 11.48
CA ASN A 285 -5.21 28.98 12.55
C ASN A 285 -4.60 29.52 13.87
N GLU A 286 -3.27 29.53 14.00
CA GLU A 286 -2.54 30.16 15.10
C GLU A 286 -2.09 31.59 14.75
N GLY A 287 -2.48 32.11 13.60
CA GLY A 287 -2.12 33.44 13.11
C GLY A 287 -0.68 33.54 12.60
N ARG A 288 0.00 32.44 12.34
CA ARG A 288 1.39 32.44 11.86
C ARG A 288 1.42 32.40 10.33
N THR A 289 2.25 33.23 9.75
CA THR A 289 2.55 33.23 8.30
C THR A 289 3.77 32.35 8.00
N PRO A 290 4.00 31.96 6.74
CA PRO A 290 5.24 31.28 6.34
C PRO A 290 6.48 32.09 6.72
N ILE A 291 6.39 33.43 6.69
CA ILE A 291 7.50 34.33 7.07
C ILE A 291 7.79 34.21 8.58
N ASP A 292 6.76 34.17 9.43
CA ASP A 292 6.92 34.01 10.88
C ASP A 292 7.62 32.68 11.22
N ILE A 293 7.26 31.60 10.52
CA ILE A 293 7.90 30.30 10.70
C ILE A 293 9.38 30.36 10.23
N ALA A 294 9.65 30.98 9.08
CA ALA A 294 11.02 31.14 8.59
C ALA A 294 11.89 31.97 9.54
N MET A 295 11.31 33.03 10.14
CA MET A 295 11.99 33.86 11.17
C MET A 295 12.28 33.04 12.43
N ARG A 296 11.30 32.28 12.93
CA ARG A 296 11.47 31.41 14.09
C ARG A 296 12.58 30.37 13.90
N ASN A 297 12.71 29.87 12.69
CA ASN A 297 13.74 28.89 12.31
C ASN A 297 15.08 29.54 11.91
N ASN A 298 15.23 30.89 12.07
CA ASN A 298 16.42 31.66 11.70
C ASN A 298 16.83 31.49 10.22
N ASN A 299 15.85 31.23 9.32
CA ASN A 299 16.13 31.08 7.90
C ASN A 299 16.07 32.45 7.17
N GLU A 300 17.11 33.27 7.39
CA GLU A 300 17.20 34.59 6.76
C GLU A 300 17.09 34.54 5.23
N SER A 301 17.61 33.50 4.60
CA SER A 301 17.60 33.36 3.13
C SER A 301 16.18 33.22 2.61
N LEU A 302 15.34 32.41 3.28
CA LEU A 302 13.94 32.26 2.94
C LEU A 302 13.15 33.52 3.26
N VAL A 303 13.37 34.12 4.45
CA VAL A 303 12.72 35.39 4.84
C VAL A 303 12.95 36.48 3.79
N LYS A 304 14.21 36.68 3.37
CA LYS A 304 14.56 37.65 2.32
C LYS A 304 13.88 37.34 0.96
N PHE A 305 13.71 36.07 0.65
CA PHE A 305 13.00 35.66 -0.56
C PHE A 305 11.50 35.95 -0.45
N LEU A 306 10.84 35.51 0.63
CA LEU A 306 9.40 35.70 0.81
C LEU A 306 9.01 37.18 0.89
N LEU A 307 9.80 38.02 1.57
CA LEU A 307 9.55 39.48 1.65
C LEU A 307 9.58 40.19 0.30
N LYS A 308 10.17 39.64 -0.75
CA LYS A 308 10.13 40.20 -2.09
C LYS A 308 8.81 39.92 -2.84
N HIS A 309 8.00 39.02 -2.27
CA HIS A 309 6.76 38.54 -2.85
C HIS A 309 5.51 38.93 -2.03
N VAL A 310 5.71 39.80 -1.01
CA VAL A 310 4.61 40.40 -0.21
C VAL A 310 3.82 41.40 -1.04
#